data_2e6f513ad810d74213f0c2636f8ef21a
#
_entry.id   2e6f513ad810d74213f0c2636f8ef21a
#
_cell.length_a   1.000
_cell.length_b   1.000
_cell.length_c   1.000
_cell.angle_alpha   90.00
_cell.angle_beta   90.00
_cell.angle_gamma   90.00
#
_symmetry.space_group_name_H-M   'P 1'
#
loop_
_entity.id
_entity.type
_entity.pdbx_description
1 polymer ?
#
loop_
_entity_poly.entity_id
_entity_poly.type
_entity_poly.pdbx_seq_one_letter_code
_entity_poly.pdbx_strand_id
1 'polypeptide(L)'
;MSDPEQIGTRIRHIRRERGWTQDQLANAVGVSRSAVAQWETGRAGQVTGNLTRIAATLEVGVEYLMYGEDKRAPSEVRQGDELALLRLYRECSADDRQLLLRTARRLAEQ
;
A
#
# COMPACT_ATOMS: atom_id res chain seq x y z
N MET A 1 -0.19 16.82 -7.09
CA MET A 1 -1.03 16.14 -8.07
C MET A 1 -0.23 15.07 -8.79
N SER A 2 -0.72 13.86 -8.82
CA SER A 2 -0.02 12.79 -9.52
C SER A 2 -0.45 12.72 -10.97
N ASP A 3 0.49 12.37 -11.86
CA ASP A 3 0.17 12.16 -13.25
C ASP A 3 0.30 10.68 -13.60
N PRO A 4 -0.25 10.26 -14.74
CA PRO A 4 -0.23 8.84 -15.13
C PRO A 4 1.18 8.27 -15.25
N GLU A 5 2.16 9.07 -15.60
CA GLU A 5 3.53 8.61 -15.72
C GLU A 5 4.09 8.19 -14.36
N GLN A 6 3.83 9.01 -13.33
CA GLN A 6 4.30 8.69 -11.98
C GLN A 6 3.59 7.47 -11.42
N ILE A 7 2.30 7.34 -11.68
CA ILE A 7 1.53 6.18 -11.24
C ILE A 7 2.09 4.93 -11.90
N GLY A 8 2.34 4.99 -13.20
CA GLY A 8 2.89 3.86 -13.95
C GLY A 8 4.24 3.42 -13.44
N THR A 9 5.09 4.38 -13.10
CA THR A 9 6.41 4.10 -12.54
C THR A 9 6.29 3.35 -11.21
N ARG A 10 5.35 3.76 -10.37
CA ARG A 10 5.13 3.09 -9.08
C ARG A 10 4.59 1.68 -9.26
N ILE A 11 3.67 1.49 -10.20
CA ILE A 11 3.16 0.16 -10.52
C ILE A 11 4.31 -0.76 -10.94
N ARG A 12 5.15 -0.28 -11.84
CA ARG A 12 6.30 -1.04 -12.32
C ARG A 12 7.26 -1.38 -11.19
N HIS A 13 7.53 -0.42 -10.32
CA HIS A 13 8.43 -0.61 -9.19
C HIS A 13 7.94 -1.71 -8.26
N ILE A 14 6.68 -1.65 -7.86
CA ILE A 14 6.11 -2.65 -6.95
C ILE A 14 6.04 -4.01 -7.63
N ARG A 15 5.66 -4.04 -8.90
CA ARG A 15 5.61 -5.30 -9.65
C ARG A 15 6.98 -5.99 -9.64
N ARG A 16 8.03 -5.23 -9.90
CA ARG A 16 9.40 -5.77 -9.89
C ARG A 16 9.85 -6.21 -8.51
N GLU A 17 9.48 -5.47 -7.49
CA GLU A 17 9.79 -5.88 -6.12
C GLU A 17 9.14 -7.21 -5.77
N ARG A 18 7.96 -7.49 -6.32
CA ARG A 18 7.27 -8.76 -6.11
C ARG A 18 7.81 -9.88 -6.99
N GLY A 19 8.72 -9.56 -7.90
CA GLY A 19 9.28 -10.54 -8.83
C GLY A 19 8.31 -10.96 -9.93
N TRP A 20 7.34 -10.11 -10.27
CA TRP A 20 6.31 -10.43 -11.25
C TRP A 20 6.67 -9.87 -12.62
N THR A 21 6.28 -10.61 -13.66
CA THR A 21 6.32 -10.11 -15.03
C THR A 21 5.06 -9.30 -15.31
N GLN A 22 5.07 -8.57 -16.43
CA GLN A 22 3.88 -7.84 -16.87
C GLN A 22 2.71 -8.81 -17.12
N ASP A 23 2.99 -9.99 -17.67
CA ASP A 23 1.97 -11.01 -17.87
C ASP A 23 1.36 -11.48 -16.56
N GLN A 24 2.18 -11.69 -15.56
CA GLN A 24 1.68 -12.15 -14.26
C GLN A 24 0.79 -11.10 -13.61
N LEU A 25 1.18 -9.84 -13.68
CA LEU A 25 0.33 -8.77 -13.16
C LEU A 25 -0.95 -8.66 -13.96
N ALA A 26 -0.87 -8.74 -15.29
CA ALA A 26 -2.04 -8.67 -16.14
C ALA A 26 -3.05 -9.76 -15.80
N ASN A 27 -2.58 -10.99 -15.64
CA ASN A 27 -3.44 -12.11 -15.28
C ASN A 27 -4.09 -11.91 -13.93
N ALA A 28 -3.35 -11.41 -12.95
CA ALA A 28 -3.85 -11.21 -11.60
C ALA A 28 -4.91 -10.11 -11.54
N VAL A 29 -4.73 -9.05 -12.34
CA VAL A 29 -5.69 -7.94 -12.38
C VAL A 29 -6.88 -8.28 -13.29
N GLY A 30 -6.67 -9.15 -14.28
CA GLY A 30 -7.72 -9.50 -15.22
C GLY A 30 -7.73 -8.62 -16.46
N VAL A 31 -6.56 -8.20 -16.92
CA VAL A 31 -6.41 -7.35 -18.11
C VAL A 31 -5.35 -7.95 -19.03
N SER A 32 -5.16 -7.33 -20.19
CA SER A 32 -4.14 -7.78 -21.13
C SER A 32 -2.76 -7.29 -20.71
N ARG A 33 -1.72 -8.00 -21.15
CA ARG A 33 -0.35 -7.55 -20.94
C ARG A 33 -0.12 -6.17 -21.54
N SER A 34 -0.72 -5.92 -22.69
CA SER A 34 -0.60 -4.63 -23.37
C SER A 34 -1.13 -3.50 -22.47
N ALA A 35 -2.20 -3.74 -21.73
CA ALA A 35 -2.75 -2.75 -20.81
C ALA A 35 -1.74 -2.42 -19.70
N VAL A 36 -1.12 -3.45 -19.13
CA VAL A 36 -0.10 -3.24 -18.09
C VAL A 36 1.08 -2.45 -18.65
N ALA A 37 1.54 -2.80 -19.85
CA ALA A 37 2.64 -2.07 -20.49
C ALA A 37 2.29 -0.60 -20.69
N GLN A 38 1.06 -0.31 -21.08
CA GLN A 38 0.61 1.07 -21.27
C GLN A 38 0.57 1.83 -19.94
N TRP A 39 0.09 1.18 -18.89
CA TRP A 39 0.06 1.79 -17.55
C TRP A 39 1.48 2.19 -17.12
N GLU A 40 2.43 1.28 -17.31
CA GLU A 40 3.79 1.49 -16.81
C GLU A 40 4.54 2.55 -17.62
N THR A 41 4.10 2.84 -18.83
CA THR A 41 4.70 3.89 -19.64
C THR A 41 3.96 5.23 -19.56
N GLY A 42 2.88 5.27 -18.78
CA GLY A 42 2.10 6.49 -18.62
C GLY A 42 1.22 6.86 -19.80
N ARG A 43 1.03 5.93 -20.75
CA ARG A 43 0.26 6.22 -21.96
C ARG A 43 -1.23 5.97 -21.81
N ALA A 44 -1.63 5.24 -20.79
CA ALA A 44 -3.02 4.87 -20.63
C ALA A 44 -3.75 5.87 -19.74
N GLY A 45 -4.76 6.53 -20.30
CA GLY A 45 -5.64 7.35 -19.50
C GLY A 45 -6.60 6.54 -18.64
N GLN A 46 -6.53 5.22 -18.71
CA GLN A 46 -7.47 4.33 -18.04
C GLN A 46 -6.93 3.70 -16.76
N VAL A 47 -5.72 4.04 -16.38
CA VAL A 47 -5.15 3.47 -15.16
C VAL A 47 -6.00 3.84 -13.94
N THR A 48 -6.59 5.02 -13.94
CA THR A 48 -7.43 5.49 -12.84
C THR A 48 -8.63 4.59 -12.62
N GLY A 49 -9.24 4.09 -13.68
CA GLY A 49 -10.40 3.21 -13.57
C GLY A 49 -10.08 1.84 -12.98
N ASN A 50 -8.81 1.44 -13.02
CA ASN A 50 -8.37 0.15 -12.51
C ASN A 50 -7.56 0.28 -11.23
N LEU A 51 -7.39 1.49 -10.72
CA LEU A 51 -6.43 1.77 -9.66
C LEU A 51 -6.71 0.97 -8.39
N THR A 52 -7.96 0.88 -7.98
CA THR A 52 -8.33 0.11 -6.79
C THR A 52 -7.98 -1.36 -6.96
N ARG A 53 -8.26 -1.92 -8.13
CA ARG A 53 -7.97 -3.32 -8.42
C ARG A 53 -6.47 -3.58 -8.47
N ILE A 54 -5.73 -2.67 -9.09
CA ILE A 54 -4.26 -2.77 -9.17
C ILE A 54 -3.67 -2.72 -7.77
N ALA A 55 -4.10 -1.77 -6.95
CA ALA A 55 -3.61 -1.62 -5.59
C ALA A 55 -3.88 -2.88 -4.75
N ALA A 56 -5.09 -3.42 -4.84
CA ALA A 56 -5.43 -4.63 -4.12
C ALA A 56 -4.57 -5.81 -4.56
N THR A 57 -4.34 -5.95 -5.86
CA THR A 57 -3.53 -7.03 -6.42
C THR A 57 -2.08 -6.92 -5.96
N LEU A 58 -1.53 -5.72 -5.91
CA LEU A 58 -0.17 -5.47 -5.49
C LEU A 58 -0.03 -5.36 -3.97
N GLU A 59 -1.14 -5.39 -3.25
CA GLU A 59 -1.17 -5.29 -1.79
C GLU A 59 -0.58 -3.98 -1.29
N VAL A 60 -0.91 -2.90 -1.95
CA VAL A 60 -0.52 -1.54 -1.55
C VAL A 60 -1.76 -0.67 -1.47
N GLY A 61 -1.63 0.48 -0.84
CA GLY A 61 -2.73 1.44 -0.79
C GLY A 61 -2.87 2.19 -2.10
N VAL A 62 -4.09 2.58 -2.43
CA VAL A 62 -4.35 3.41 -3.60
C VAL A 62 -3.56 4.71 -3.50
N GLU A 63 -3.48 5.26 -2.30
CA GLU A 63 -2.75 6.50 -2.03
C GLU A 63 -1.27 6.38 -2.39
N TYR A 64 -0.68 5.20 -2.13
CA TYR A 64 0.70 4.98 -2.51
C TYR A 64 0.89 5.08 -4.02
N LEU A 65 0.00 4.47 -4.78
CA LEU A 65 0.10 4.52 -6.25
C LEU A 65 -0.11 5.93 -6.78
N MET A 66 -1.03 6.67 -6.19
CA MET A 66 -1.34 8.02 -6.65
C MET A 66 -0.30 9.06 -6.22
N TYR A 67 0.18 8.97 -5.00
CA TYR A 67 0.98 10.05 -4.41
C TYR A 67 2.37 9.62 -3.96
N GLY A 68 2.66 8.32 -4.00
CA GLY A 68 3.96 7.81 -3.61
C GLY A 68 4.15 7.61 -2.12
N GLU A 69 3.12 7.85 -1.32
CA GLU A 69 3.18 7.66 0.12
C GLU A 69 1.81 7.34 0.67
N ASP A 70 1.77 6.73 1.84
CA ASP A 70 0.51 6.40 2.49
C ASP A 70 0.03 7.62 3.27
N LYS A 71 -0.97 8.29 2.75
CA LYS A 71 -1.48 9.51 3.37
C LYS A 71 -2.34 9.27 4.59
N ARG A 72 -2.73 8.03 4.84
CA ARG A 72 -3.49 7.68 6.03
C ARG A 72 -2.61 7.63 7.27
N ALA A 73 -1.31 7.51 7.07
CA ALA A 73 -0.35 7.39 8.16
C ALA A 73 0.81 8.34 7.90
N PRO A 74 0.78 9.53 8.47
CA PRO A 74 1.89 10.47 8.34
C PRO A 74 3.20 9.78 8.69
N SER A 75 4.27 10.14 8.02
CA SER A 75 5.54 9.44 8.17
C SER A 75 6.05 9.44 9.60
N GLU A 76 5.81 10.51 10.33
CA GLU A 76 6.25 10.61 11.72
C GLU A 76 5.53 9.63 12.64
N VAL A 77 4.34 9.17 12.27
CA VAL A 77 3.56 8.20 13.06
C VAL A 77 4.21 6.82 13.01
N ARG A 78 5.01 6.55 11.99
CA ARG A 78 5.60 5.23 11.77
C ARG A 78 7.00 5.09 12.30
N GLN A 79 7.48 6.05 13.06
CA GLN A 79 8.85 6.02 13.53
C GLN A 79 8.95 5.55 14.97
N GLY A 80 10.10 4.94 15.26
CA GLY A 80 10.52 4.67 16.62
C GLY A 80 9.53 3.90 17.45
N ASP A 81 9.03 4.56 18.47
CA ASP A 81 8.23 3.92 19.51
C ASP A 81 6.90 3.39 19.01
N GLU A 82 6.29 4.07 18.06
CA GLU A 82 5.00 3.63 17.52
C GLU A 82 5.13 2.32 16.77
N LEU A 83 6.16 2.19 15.96
CA LEU A 83 6.41 0.97 15.21
C LEU A 83 6.76 -0.17 16.15
N ALA A 84 7.59 0.13 17.16
CA ALA A 84 7.95 -0.85 18.17
C ALA A 84 6.73 -1.34 18.93
N LEU A 85 5.85 -0.42 19.34
CA LEU A 85 4.63 -0.76 20.05
C LEU A 85 3.72 -1.65 19.20
N LEU A 86 3.59 -1.34 17.93
CA LEU A 86 2.76 -2.12 17.03
C LEU A 86 3.28 -3.56 16.89
N ARG A 87 4.59 -3.72 16.77
CA ARG A 87 5.19 -5.04 16.69
C ARG A 87 4.98 -5.84 17.96
N LEU A 88 5.21 -5.20 19.10
CA LEU A 88 5.01 -5.87 20.39
C LEU A 88 3.55 -6.26 20.60
N TYR A 89 2.64 -5.40 20.21
CA TYR A 89 1.21 -5.70 20.31
C TYR A 89 0.87 -6.96 19.51
N ARG A 90 1.42 -7.10 18.32
CA ARG A 90 1.16 -8.26 17.46
C ARG A 90 1.70 -9.57 18.05
N GLU A 91 2.74 -9.48 18.86
CA GLU A 91 3.35 -10.65 19.48
C GLU A 91 2.66 -11.06 20.77
N CYS A 92 1.77 -10.24 21.27
CA CYS A 92 1.07 -10.52 22.53
C CYS A 92 -0.08 -11.50 22.34
N SER A 93 -0.42 -12.21 23.42
CA SER A 93 -1.65 -13.00 23.48
C SER A 93 -2.87 -12.10 23.41
N ALA A 94 -4.04 -12.70 23.17
CA ALA A 94 -5.28 -11.93 23.12
C ALA A 94 -5.55 -11.20 24.44
N ASP A 95 -5.30 -11.86 25.58
CA ASP A 95 -5.50 -11.26 26.89
C ASP A 95 -4.54 -10.08 27.10
N ASP A 96 -3.28 -10.24 26.71
CA ASP A 96 -2.29 -9.18 26.86
C ASP A 96 -2.60 -7.99 25.96
N ARG A 97 -3.12 -8.24 24.77
CA ARG A 97 -3.54 -7.15 23.88
C ARG A 97 -4.65 -6.31 24.53
N GLN A 98 -5.58 -6.97 25.19
CA GLN A 98 -6.65 -6.25 25.89
C GLN A 98 -6.09 -5.41 27.04
N LEU A 99 -5.13 -5.94 27.77
CA LEU A 99 -4.47 -5.20 28.85
C LEU A 99 -3.77 -3.98 28.31
N LEU A 100 -3.03 -4.12 27.20
CA LEU A 100 -2.34 -3.01 26.57
C LEU A 100 -3.30 -1.90 26.14
N LEU A 101 -4.41 -2.29 25.51
CA LEU A 101 -5.40 -1.31 25.06
C LEU A 101 -6.02 -0.58 26.22
N ARG A 102 -6.33 -1.30 27.30
CA ARG A 102 -6.93 -0.71 28.51
C ARG A 102 -5.97 0.29 29.15
N THR A 103 -4.71 -0.11 29.26
CA THR A 103 -3.67 0.75 29.85
C THR A 103 -3.46 2.00 29.01
N ALA A 104 -3.38 1.82 27.67
CA ALA A 104 -3.18 2.95 26.78
C ALA A 104 -4.33 3.93 26.84
N ARG A 105 -5.56 3.45 26.90
CA ARG A 105 -6.74 4.33 27.04
C ARG A 105 -6.69 5.14 28.31
N ARG A 106 -6.34 4.50 29.42
CA ARG A 106 -6.25 5.18 30.70
C ARG A 106 -5.21 6.29 30.66
N LEU A 107 -4.05 5.99 30.08
CA LEU A 107 -2.99 6.98 29.97
C LEU A 107 -3.37 8.14 29.05
N ALA A 108 -4.09 7.84 27.98
CA ALA A 108 -4.50 8.87 27.03
C ALA A 108 -5.57 9.81 27.58
N GLU A 109 -6.32 9.37 28.60
CA GLU A 109 -7.39 10.16 29.21
C GLU A 109 -6.90 11.13 30.27
N GLN A 110 -5.64 11.13 30.58
CA GLN A 110 -5.08 12.02 31.59
C GLN A 110 -4.89 13.44 31.08
#